data_4a2a1cf3155c3190daa93c48c3e67be6
#
_entry.id   4a2a1cf3155c3190daa93c48c3e67be6
#
_cell.length_a   1.000
_cell.length_b   1.000
_cell.length_c   1.000
_cell.angle_alpha   90.00
_cell.angle_beta   90.00
_cell.angle_gamma   90.00
#
_symmetry.space_group_name_H-M   'P 1'
#
loop_
_entity.id
_entity.type
_entity.pdbx_description
1 polymer ?
#
loop_
_entity_poly.entity_id
_entity_poly.type
_entity_poly.pdbx_seq_one_letter_code
_entity_poly.pdbx_strand_id
1 'polypeptide(L)'
;MERFVDTHAHIYGEEYAVDVEEVIMRARNAGAEKIFLPATNLTTVEEALSVCQRFPEICYPMLGLHPEDLPSDVDAELSLMETRLQTVHPFIAVGEVGLDYYWDATRAEEQRHAFQIQIEWSLRYALPLMIHARAAHEDLIACLEPFGKDKLSGVFHCFSGTADEARQLLEFPHFALGIGGIVTFKKSTLPDVLREVVPLQRIVLETDAPYMAPVPHRGQRNESAYVVYIAARLAEIYETTPEEVFRTTSVTARRLFPRAWE
;
A
#
# COMPACT_ATOMS: atom_id res chain seq x y z
N MET A 1 3.75 -10.40 -22.48
CA MET A 1 3.09 -9.26 -21.81
C MET A 1 3.92 -8.97 -20.58
N GLU A 2 4.34 -7.73 -20.37
CA GLU A 2 5.01 -7.33 -19.14
C GLU A 2 4.08 -7.56 -17.97
N ARG A 3 4.66 -7.92 -16.80
CA ARG A 3 3.92 -8.22 -15.59
C ARG A 3 3.90 -7.01 -14.67
N PHE A 4 2.88 -6.94 -13.82
CA PHE A 4 2.77 -5.90 -12.81
C PHE A 4 2.63 -6.47 -11.39
N VAL A 5 2.88 -5.63 -10.41
CA VAL A 5 2.62 -5.89 -9.00
C VAL A 5 1.52 -4.96 -8.54
N ASP A 6 0.47 -5.51 -7.91
CA ASP A 6 -0.50 -4.75 -7.13
C ASP A 6 0.01 -4.71 -5.69
N THR A 7 0.54 -3.57 -5.27
CA THR A 7 1.21 -3.47 -3.97
C THR A 7 0.27 -3.26 -2.79
N HIS A 8 -1.06 -3.11 -3.04
CA HIS A 8 -2.03 -2.88 -1.97
C HIS A 8 -3.44 -3.28 -2.39
N ALA A 9 -3.96 -4.38 -1.82
CA ALA A 9 -5.33 -4.84 -2.06
C ALA A 9 -5.88 -5.65 -0.86
N HIS A 10 -7.11 -5.37 -0.44
CA HIS A 10 -7.80 -6.08 0.65
C HIS A 10 -8.74 -7.17 0.12
N ILE A 11 -8.27 -8.00 -0.83
CA ILE A 11 -9.08 -9.05 -1.47
C ILE A 11 -9.38 -10.26 -0.57
N TYR A 12 -9.08 -10.17 0.71
CA TYR A 12 -9.45 -11.12 1.75
C TYR A 12 -10.79 -10.77 2.43
N GLY A 13 -11.31 -9.55 2.26
CA GLY A 13 -12.53 -9.06 2.89
C GLY A 13 -13.81 -9.78 2.44
N GLU A 14 -14.90 -9.54 3.17
CA GLU A 14 -16.21 -10.15 2.92
C GLU A 14 -16.72 -9.93 1.50
N GLU A 15 -16.34 -8.80 0.87
CA GLU A 15 -16.70 -8.46 -0.52
C GLU A 15 -16.22 -9.50 -1.53
N TYR A 16 -15.19 -10.27 -1.19
CA TYR A 16 -14.58 -11.28 -2.06
C TYR A 16 -14.83 -12.71 -1.61
N ALA A 17 -15.53 -12.92 -0.49
CA ALA A 17 -15.70 -14.24 0.11
C ALA A 17 -16.25 -15.29 -0.86
N VAL A 18 -17.09 -14.89 -1.82
CA VAL A 18 -17.74 -15.80 -2.77
C VAL A 18 -16.98 -15.99 -4.08
N ASP A 19 -16.04 -15.11 -4.46
CA ASP A 19 -15.41 -15.12 -5.78
C ASP A 19 -13.90 -14.76 -5.79
N VAL A 20 -13.19 -14.88 -4.66
CA VAL A 20 -11.77 -14.55 -4.56
C VAL A 20 -10.91 -15.32 -5.59
N GLU A 21 -11.24 -16.56 -5.90
CA GLU A 21 -10.53 -17.36 -6.89
C GLU A 21 -10.63 -16.75 -8.30
N GLU A 22 -11.85 -16.37 -8.68
CA GLU A 22 -12.13 -15.73 -9.96
C GLU A 22 -11.45 -14.35 -10.05
N VAL A 23 -11.44 -13.58 -8.95
CA VAL A 23 -10.72 -12.30 -8.85
C VAL A 23 -9.22 -12.49 -9.10
N ILE A 24 -8.60 -13.45 -8.44
CA ILE A 24 -7.18 -13.76 -8.62
C ILE A 24 -6.90 -14.29 -10.04
N MET A 25 -7.80 -15.10 -10.59
CA MET A 25 -7.67 -15.58 -11.96
C MET A 25 -7.75 -14.41 -12.97
N ARG A 26 -8.67 -13.46 -12.78
CA ARG A 26 -8.74 -12.24 -13.62
C ARG A 26 -7.47 -11.40 -13.50
N ALA A 27 -6.93 -11.24 -12.28
CA ALA A 27 -5.68 -10.53 -12.06
C ALA A 27 -4.49 -11.19 -12.79
N ARG A 28 -4.34 -12.52 -12.69
CA ARG A 28 -3.31 -13.28 -13.43
C ARG A 28 -3.44 -13.13 -14.95
N ASN A 29 -4.66 -13.20 -15.46
CA ASN A 29 -4.94 -13.03 -16.89
C ASN A 29 -4.62 -11.60 -17.39
N ALA A 30 -4.78 -10.61 -16.51
CA ALA A 30 -4.40 -9.22 -16.77
C ALA A 30 -2.88 -8.97 -16.67
N GLY A 31 -2.11 -9.93 -16.13
CA GLY A 31 -0.65 -9.86 -16.01
C GLY A 31 -0.12 -9.62 -14.59
N ALA A 32 -0.96 -9.76 -13.56
CA ALA A 32 -0.48 -9.66 -12.18
C ALA A 32 0.56 -10.75 -11.87
N GLU A 33 1.75 -10.32 -11.43
CA GLU A 33 2.79 -11.20 -10.92
C GLU A 33 2.61 -11.44 -9.43
N LYS A 34 2.29 -10.37 -8.69
CA LYS A 34 2.10 -10.40 -7.24
C LYS A 34 1.00 -9.43 -6.82
N ILE A 35 0.35 -9.77 -5.71
CA ILE A 35 -0.68 -8.97 -5.03
C ILE A 35 -0.31 -8.95 -3.55
N PHE A 36 -0.14 -7.75 -2.98
CA PHE A 36 0.20 -7.61 -1.58
C PHE A 36 -1.05 -7.30 -0.76
N LEU A 37 -1.21 -8.03 0.33
CA LEU A 37 -2.41 -8.01 1.18
C LEU A 37 -2.07 -7.39 2.54
N PRO A 38 -2.20 -6.07 2.72
CA PRO A 38 -1.98 -5.44 4.01
C PRO A 38 -3.16 -5.75 4.95
N ALA A 39 -2.83 -6.18 6.16
CA ALA A 39 -3.82 -6.32 7.22
C ALA A 39 -4.01 -4.99 7.96
N THR A 40 -5.16 -4.82 8.59
CA THR A 40 -5.54 -3.60 9.32
C THR A 40 -5.70 -3.83 10.83
N ASN A 41 -5.83 -5.10 11.26
CA ASN A 41 -5.96 -5.54 12.67
C ASN A 41 -5.69 -7.05 12.77
N LEU A 42 -5.73 -7.63 13.97
CA LEU A 42 -5.46 -9.07 14.17
C LEU A 42 -6.44 -9.99 13.41
N THR A 43 -7.69 -9.60 13.26
CA THR A 43 -8.69 -10.39 12.52
C THR A 43 -8.31 -10.46 11.03
N THR A 44 -8.01 -9.32 10.44
CA THR A 44 -7.63 -9.22 9.02
C THR A 44 -6.27 -9.84 8.74
N VAL A 45 -5.38 -9.95 9.72
CA VAL A 45 -4.13 -10.74 9.60
C VAL A 45 -4.45 -12.19 9.29
N GLU A 46 -5.38 -12.82 10.02
CA GLU A 46 -5.75 -14.23 9.79
C GLU A 46 -6.45 -14.41 8.43
N GLU A 47 -7.30 -13.47 8.05
CA GLU A 47 -7.98 -13.47 6.75
C GLU A 47 -6.98 -13.37 5.58
N ALA A 48 -6.05 -12.41 5.66
CA ALA A 48 -4.99 -12.23 4.66
C ALA A 48 -4.09 -13.47 4.56
N LEU A 49 -3.70 -14.05 5.71
CA LEU A 49 -2.92 -15.29 5.75
C LEU A 49 -3.67 -16.45 5.10
N SER A 50 -4.97 -16.59 5.33
CA SER A 50 -5.81 -17.63 4.71
C SER A 50 -5.81 -17.53 3.18
N VAL A 51 -5.95 -16.31 2.63
CA VAL A 51 -5.87 -16.10 1.17
C VAL A 51 -4.46 -16.39 0.66
N CYS A 52 -3.41 -15.91 1.34
CA CYS A 52 -2.03 -16.18 0.93
C CYS A 52 -1.67 -17.68 0.95
N GLN A 53 -2.19 -18.45 1.91
CA GLN A 53 -2.00 -19.91 1.94
C GLN A 53 -2.68 -20.63 0.77
N ARG A 54 -3.82 -20.10 0.29
CA ARG A 54 -4.52 -20.66 -0.89
C ARG A 54 -3.83 -20.27 -2.21
N PHE A 55 -3.16 -19.12 -2.26
CA PHE A 55 -2.53 -18.57 -3.47
C PHE A 55 -1.09 -18.10 -3.23
N PRO A 56 -0.20 -19.00 -2.74
CA PRO A 56 1.14 -18.62 -2.24
C PRO A 56 2.08 -18.07 -3.32
N GLU A 57 1.82 -18.34 -4.61
CA GLU A 57 2.69 -17.85 -5.69
C GLU A 57 2.39 -16.38 -6.06
N ILE A 58 1.24 -15.83 -5.65
CA ILE A 58 0.80 -14.50 -6.07
C ILE A 58 0.42 -13.57 -4.91
N CYS A 59 -0.12 -14.09 -3.80
CA CYS A 59 -0.59 -13.29 -2.65
C CYS A 59 0.46 -13.30 -1.53
N TYR A 60 0.78 -12.11 -0.99
CA TYR A 60 1.79 -11.91 0.04
C TYR A 60 1.24 -11.02 1.16
N PRO A 61 1.28 -11.47 2.43
CA PRO A 61 0.66 -10.73 3.52
C PRO A 61 1.58 -9.64 4.08
N MET A 62 1.00 -8.58 4.60
CA MET A 62 1.64 -7.61 5.46
C MET A 62 0.94 -7.61 6.83
N LEU A 63 1.61 -7.09 7.85
CA LEU A 63 1.09 -7.02 9.21
C LEU A 63 1.13 -5.59 9.70
N GLY A 64 -0.02 -5.04 10.10
CA GLY A 64 -0.14 -3.69 10.63
C GLY A 64 -1.47 -3.45 11.34
N LEU A 65 -1.47 -2.45 12.23
CA LEU A 65 -2.66 -1.90 12.87
C LEU A 65 -2.99 -0.56 12.22
N HIS A 66 -4.09 -0.53 11.50
CA HIS A 66 -4.56 0.64 10.76
C HIS A 66 -5.09 1.72 11.72
N PRO A 67 -4.91 3.01 11.45
CA PRO A 67 -5.38 4.09 12.31
C PRO A 67 -6.91 4.13 12.53
N GLU A 68 -7.71 3.60 11.61
CA GLU A 68 -9.16 3.51 11.78
C GLU A 68 -9.60 2.29 12.61
N ASP A 69 -8.74 1.28 12.76
CA ASP A 69 -9.05 0.00 13.43
C ASP A 69 -8.51 -0.07 14.88
N LEU A 70 -8.12 1.07 15.47
CA LEU A 70 -7.57 1.08 16.81
C LEU A 70 -8.58 0.52 17.83
N PRO A 71 -8.22 -0.55 18.58
CA PRO A 71 -9.06 -1.08 19.66
C PRO A 71 -9.08 -0.15 20.86
N SER A 72 -9.82 -0.53 21.91
CA SER A 72 -9.83 0.20 23.18
C SER A 72 -8.52 0.08 23.96
N ASP A 73 -7.78 -1.02 23.77
CA ASP A 73 -6.45 -1.25 24.36
C ASP A 73 -5.45 -1.46 23.21
N VAL A 74 -4.88 -0.34 22.75
CA VAL A 74 -3.95 -0.30 21.61
C VAL A 74 -2.66 -1.06 21.92
N ASP A 75 -2.12 -0.91 23.13
CA ASP A 75 -0.86 -1.56 23.54
C ASP A 75 -0.98 -3.08 23.61
N ALA A 76 -2.12 -3.58 24.08
CA ALA A 76 -2.39 -5.02 24.09
C ALA A 76 -2.45 -5.60 22.68
N GLU A 77 -3.15 -4.93 21.76
CA GLU A 77 -3.25 -5.35 20.35
C GLU A 77 -1.88 -5.34 19.67
N LEU A 78 -1.12 -4.23 19.81
CA LEU A 78 0.23 -4.12 19.25
C LEU A 78 1.16 -5.20 19.79
N SER A 79 1.08 -5.47 21.12
CA SER A 79 1.89 -6.52 21.75
C SER A 79 1.61 -7.91 21.17
N LEU A 80 0.32 -8.22 20.93
CA LEU A 80 -0.09 -9.48 20.30
C LEU A 80 0.37 -9.55 18.82
N MET A 81 0.25 -8.46 18.07
CA MET A 81 0.72 -8.38 16.69
C MET A 81 2.23 -8.55 16.60
N GLU A 82 3.02 -7.93 17.48
CA GLU A 82 4.46 -8.07 17.48
C GLU A 82 4.92 -9.52 17.71
N THR A 83 4.18 -10.31 18.51
CA THR A 83 4.52 -11.74 18.69
C THR A 83 4.57 -12.52 17.36
N ARG A 84 3.81 -12.07 16.34
CA ARG A 84 3.81 -12.66 15.00
C ARG A 84 5.09 -12.37 14.23
N LEU A 85 5.80 -11.28 14.55
CA LEU A 85 7.08 -10.89 13.94
C LEU A 85 8.29 -11.51 14.65
N GLN A 86 8.14 -11.97 15.89
CA GLN A 86 9.23 -12.53 16.70
C GLN A 86 9.66 -13.93 16.29
N THR A 87 8.88 -14.60 15.44
CA THR A 87 9.16 -15.95 14.93
C THR A 87 9.36 -15.92 13.41
N VAL A 88 9.64 -17.07 12.80
CA VAL A 88 9.62 -17.17 11.32
C VAL A 88 8.22 -16.86 10.82
N HIS A 89 8.10 -15.87 9.95
CA HIS A 89 6.81 -15.33 9.50
C HIS A 89 6.83 -15.04 7.99
N PRO A 90 5.63 -15.05 7.34
CA PRO A 90 5.51 -14.80 5.90
C PRO A 90 5.36 -13.32 5.53
N PHE A 91 5.30 -12.41 6.52
CA PHE A 91 5.03 -10.99 6.25
C PHE A 91 6.16 -10.31 5.50
N ILE A 92 5.80 -9.60 4.44
CA ILE A 92 6.74 -8.89 3.56
C ILE A 92 6.93 -7.41 3.93
N ALA A 93 6.06 -6.86 4.78
CA ALA A 93 6.08 -5.47 5.24
C ALA A 93 5.35 -5.31 6.57
N VAL A 94 5.60 -4.18 7.25
CA VAL A 94 4.74 -3.65 8.31
C VAL A 94 3.71 -2.74 7.65
N GLY A 95 2.46 -3.16 7.65
CA GLY A 95 1.37 -2.45 7.00
C GLY A 95 0.04 -3.24 6.97
N GLU A 96 -1.06 -2.51 6.94
CA GLU A 96 -1.20 -1.08 6.73
C GLU A 96 -1.10 -0.33 8.05
N VAL A 97 -0.34 0.76 8.07
CA VAL A 97 -0.07 1.56 9.28
C VAL A 97 -0.10 3.05 8.93
N GLY A 98 -0.21 3.94 9.91
CA GLY A 98 -0.13 5.36 9.63
C GLY A 98 -1.13 6.20 10.40
N LEU A 99 -1.65 7.27 9.76
CA LEU A 99 -2.51 8.26 10.40
C LEU A 99 -3.72 8.60 9.50
N ASP A 100 -4.91 8.65 10.09
CA ASP A 100 -6.14 9.14 9.45
C ASP A 100 -6.90 10.10 10.39
N TYR A 101 -6.86 11.39 10.06
CA TYR A 101 -7.59 12.42 10.79
C TYR A 101 -8.88 12.86 10.10
N TYR A 102 -9.18 12.24 8.95
CA TYR A 102 -10.41 12.54 8.23
C TYR A 102 -11.63 11.89 8.89
N TRP A 103 -11.49 10.64 9.33
CA TRP A 103 -12.58 9.90 9.96
C TRP A 103 -12.64 10.14 11.47
N ASP A 104 -11.51 10.08 12.17
CA ASP A 104 -11.46 10.29 13.64
C ASP A 104 -10.17 10.97 14.09
N ALA A 105 -10.20 12.29 14.19
CA ALA A 105 -9.11 13.06 14.78
C ALA A 105 -9.09 13.05 16.33
N THR A 106 -10.14 12.52 16.98
CA THR A 106 -10.19 12.50 18.46
C THR A 106 -9.20 11.53 19.07
N ARG A 107 -8.79 10.51 18.29
CA ARG A 107 -7.79 9.52 18.69
C ARG A 107 -6.39 9.78 18.09
N ALA A 108 -6.09 11.01 17.68
CA ALA A 108 -4.83 11.35 17.01
C ALA A 108 -3.58 10.97 17.83
N GLU A 109 -3.59 11.13 19.16
CA GLU A 109 -2.48 10.71 20.04
C GLU A 109 -2.26 9.20 19.99
N GLU A 110 -3.33 8.41 20.07
CA GLU A 110 -3.26 6.95 20.03
C GLU A 110 -2.81 6.47 18.62
N GLN A 111 -3.27 7.12 17.55
CA GLN A 111 -2.81 6.82 16.19
C GLN A 111 -1.29 7.07 16.06
N ARG A 112 -0.79 8.22 16.54
CA ARG A 112 0.65 8.53 16.52
C ARG A 112 1.45 7.53 17.36
N HIS A 113 0.98 7.18 18.54
CA HIS A 113 1.60 6.18 19.40
C HIS A 113 1.70 4.82 18.68
N ALA A 114 0.59 4.31 18.14
CA ALA A 114 0.57 3.06 17.41
C ALA A 114 1.50 3.09 16.19
N PHE A 115 1.50 4.19 15.45
CA PHE A 115 2.35 4.33 14.28
C PHE A 115 3.84 4.33 14.64
N GLN A 116 4.25 5.05 15.71
CA GLN A 116 5.64 5.07 16.17
C GLN A 116 6.16 3.68 16.55
N ILE A 117 5.36 2.89 17.29
CA ILE A 117 5.71 1.50 17.64
C ILE A 117 5.91 0.66 16.36
N GLN A 118 5.06 0.83 15.38
CA GLN A 118 5.13 0.08 14.13
C GLN A 118 6.28 0.54 13.22
N ILE A 119 6.72 1.80 13.29
CA ILE A 119 7.98 2.25 12.69
C ILE A 119 9.17 1.54 13.37
N GLU A 120 9.16 1.39 14.68
CA GLU A 120 10.21 0.63 15.39
C GLU A 120 10.25 -0.85 14.93
N TRP A 121 9.09 -1.48 14.70
CA TRP A 121 9.04 -2.84 14.14
C TRP A 121 9.68 -2.91 12.76
N SER A 122 9.38 -1.95 11.88
CA SER A 122 9.99 -1.88 10.55
C SER A 122 11.52 -1.91 10.63
N LEU A 123 12.11 -1.13 11.52
CA LEU A 123 13.55 -1.11 11.74
C LEU A 123 14.08 -2.40 12.39
N ARG A 124 13.39 -2.89 13.42
CA ARG A 124 13.80 -4.08 14.20
C ARG A 124 13.80 -5.35 13.37
N TYR A 125 12.76 -5.51 12.52
CA TYR A 125 12.57 -6.73 11.73
C TYR A 125 13.02 -6.58 10.27
N ALA A 126 13.61 -5.42 9.91
CA ALA A 126 14.06 -5.07 8.57
C ALA A 126 12.95 -5.28 7.51
N LEU A 127 11.76 -4.75 7.80
CA LEU A 127 10.59 -4.79 6.94
C LEU A 127 10.26 -3.37 6.42
N PRO A 128 9.91 -3.18 5.16
CA PRO A 128 9.42 -1.90 4.67
C PRO A 128 8.07 -1.55 5.29
N LEU A 129 7.71 -0.26 5.26
CA LEU A 129 6.42 0.25 5.71
C LEU A 129 5.44 0.36 4.53
N MET A 130 4.17 0.01 4.76
CA MET A 130 3.06 0.36 3.90
C MET A 130 2.20 1.39 4.66
N ILE A 131 2.31 2.66 4.25
CA ILE A 131 1.83 3.79 5.06
C ILE A 131 0.56 4.39 4.47
N HIS A 132 -0.48 4.41 5.29
CA HIS A 132 -1.70 5.18 5.10
C HIS A 132 -1.55 6.60 5.65
N ALA A 133 -2.00 7.61 4.89
CA ALA A 133 -2.03 8.99 5.37
C ALA A 133 -3.25 9.73 4.78
N ARG A 134 -4.13 10.21 5.65
CA ARG A 134 -5.28 11.00 5.25
C ARG A 134 -5.53 12.15 6.20
N ALA A 135 -5.49 13.39 5.67
CA ALA A 135 -5.61 14.63 6.45
C ALA A 135 -4.60 14.74 7.62
N ALA A 136 -3.42 14.10 7.52
CA ALA A 136 -2.44 13.95 8.61
C ALA A 136 -0.99 14.15 8.14
N HIS A 137 -0.74 14.85 7.04
CA HIS A 137 0.56 14.92 6.39
C HIS A 137 1.68 15.45 7.31
N GLU A 138 1.44 16.56 8.01
CA GLU A 138 2.44 17.18 8.89
C GLU A 138 2.84 16.24 10.04
N ASP A 139 1.86 15.63 10.70
CA ASP A 139 2.09 14.68 11.79
C ASP A 139 2.75 13.38 11.28
N LEU A 140 2.42 12.96 10.06
CA LEU A 140 3.09 11.82 9.42
C LEU A 140 4.60 12.06 9.29
N ILE A 141 5.00 13.20 8.74
CA ILE A 141 6.41 13.59 8.62
C ILE A 141 7.06 13.69 9.99
N ALA A 142 6.39 14.34 10.97
CA ALA A 142 6.89 14.47 12.33
C ALA A 142 7.10 13.12 13.03
N CYS A 143 6.28 12.10 12.73
CA CYS A 143 6.46 10.75 13.24
C CYS A 143 7.66 10.03 12.61
N LEU A 144 7.92 10.25 11.32
CA LEU A 144 8.97 9.53 10.57
C LEU A 144 10.37 10.14 10.77
N GLU A 145 10.50 11.47 10.81
CA GLU A 145 11.79 12.17 10.86
C GLU A 145 12.73 11.74 12.00
N PRO A 146 12.26 11.50 13.25
CA PRO A 146 13.14 11.09 14.34
C PRO A 146 13.88 9.78 14.10
N PHE A 147 13.35 8.90 13.26
CA PHE A 147 13.96 7.60 12.94
C PHE A 147 15.04 7.69 11.84
N GLY A 148 15.10 8.82 11.11
CA GLY A 148 16.07 9.09 10.05
C GLY A 148 15.59 8.64 8.67
N LYS A 149 15.51 9.61 7.77
CA LYS A 149 14.98 9.43 6.40
C LYS A 149 15.69 8.32 5.61
N ASP A 150 17.00 8.12 5.82
CA ASP A 150 17.80 7.11 5.12
C ASP A 150 17.67 5.69 5.70
N LYS A 151 17.07 5.55 6.88
CA LYS A 151 16.93 4.25 7.54
C LYS A 151 15.61 3.55 7.26
N LEU A 152 14.60 4.34 6.90
CA LEU A 152 13.26 3.86 6.63
C LEU A 152 13.07 3.57 5.15
N SER A 153 12.27 2.58 4.84
CA SER A 153 11.87 2.25 3.47
C SER A 153 10.40 1.86 3.41
N GLY A 154 9.75 2.05 2.26
CA GLY A 154 8.36 1.68 2.13
C GLY A 154 7.61 2.37 1.01
N VAL A 155 6.29 2.44 1.19
CA VAL A 155 5.35 3.08 0.27
C VAL A 155 4.41 3.98 1.07
N PHE A 156 4.25 5.21 0.61
CA PHE A 156 3.11 6.04 0.97
C PHE A 156 1.96 5.65 0.02
N HIS A 157 1.08 4.78 0.52
CA HIS A 157 0.03 4.22 -0.30
C HIS A 157 -1.08 5.25 -0.59
N CYS A 158 -1.84 5.02 -1.64
CA CYS A 158 -2.98 5.81 -2.09
C CYS A 158 -2.71 7.33 -2.17
N PHE A 159 -1.48 7.69 -2.59
CA PHE A 159 -1.08 9.09 -2.64
C PHE A 159 -2.01 9.89 -3.57
N SER A 160 -2.56 10.96 -3.03
CA SER A 160 -3.45 11.88 -3.74
C SER A 160 -3.26 13.35 -3.32
N GLY A 161 -2.09 13.63 -2.73
CA GLY A 161 -1.74 14.94 -2.19
C GLY A 161 -1.29 15.96 -3.23
N THR A 162 -0.77 17.08 -2.73
CA THR A 162 -0.26 18.21 -3.51
C THR A 162 1.18 17.96 -3.99
N ALA A 163 1.68 18.84 -4.88
CA ALA A 163 3.08 18.80 -5.33
C ALA A 163 4.07 19.04 -4.18
N ASP A 164 3.73 19.91 -3.22
CA ASP A 164 4.59 20.19 -2.07
C ASP A 164 4.64 18.98 -1.11
N GLU A 165 3.52 18.33 -0.84
CA GLU A 165 3.49 17.07 -0.08
C GLU A 165 4.29 15.98 -0.78
N ALA A 166 4.15 15.82 -2.11
CA ALA A 166 4.95 14.87 -2.88
C ALA A 166 6.45 15.14 -2.74
N ARG A 167 6.90 16.42 -2.83
CA ARG A 167 8.31 16.77 -2.65
C ARG A 167 8.84 16.39 -1.26
N GLN A 168 8.07 16.66 -0.20
CA GLN A 168 8.45 16.29 1.17
C GLN A 168 8.54 14.77 1.35
N LEU A 169 7.57 14.00 0.84
CA LEU A 169 7.60 12.53 0.90
C LEU A 169 8.78 11.94 0.10
N LEU A 170 9.14 12.56 -1.02
CA LEU A 170 10.26 12.14 -1.85
C LEU A 170 11.64 12.43 -1.23
N GLU A 171 11.71 13.25 -0.15
CA GLU A 171 12.92 13.40 0.65
C GLU A 171 13.32 12.12 1.42
N PHE A 172 12.39 11.17 1.56
CA PHE A 172 12.68 9.81 2.05
C PHE A 172 13.19 8.96 0.88
N PRO A 173 14.52 8.71 0.75
CA PRO A 173 15.12 8.20 -0.48
C PRO A 173 14.68 6.75 -0.82
N HIS A 174 14.30 5.99 0.19
CA HIS A 174 13.91 4.59 0.04
C HIS A 174 12.38 4.37 0.07
N PHE A 175 11.60 5.43 -0.18
CA PHE A 175 10.16 5.32 -0.34
C PHE A 175 9.72 5.51 -1.78
N ALA A 176 8.54 4.99 -2.10
CA ALA A 176 7.79 5.27 -3.31
C ALA A 176 6.38 5.76 -2.96
N LEU A 177 5.70 6.33 -3.94
CA LEU A 177 4.28 6.68 -3.85
C LEU A 177 3.45 5.55 -4.49
N GLY A 178 2.45 5.06 -3.76
CA GLY A 178 1.45 4.15 -4.27
C GLY A 178 0.41 4.92 -5.09
N ILE A 179 0.26 4.53 -6.35
CA ILE A 179 -0.67 5.21 -7.27
C ILE A 179 -1.76 4.24 -7.68
N GLY A 180 -2.98 4.56 -7.24
CA GLY A 180 -4.19 3.79 -7.48
C GLY A 180 -5.19 4.47 -8.43
N GLY A 181 -6.44 4.01 -8.38
CA GLY A 181 -7.52 4.40 -9.29
C GLY A 181 -7.80 5.90 -9.39
N ILE A 182 -7.47 6.68 -8.34
CA ILE A 182 -7.68 8.14 -8.27
C ILE A 182 -7.02 8.88 -9.45
N VAL A 183 -5.90 8.38 -9.97
CA VAL A 183 -5.19 8.99 -11.11
C VAL A 183 -6.05 9.06 -12.38
N THR A 184 -7.07 8.21 -12.48
CA THR A 184 -7.99 8.15 -13.63
C THR A 184 -9.21 9.06 -13.49
N PHE A 185 -9.42 9.66 -12.30
CA PHE A 185 -10.65 10.42 -12.04
C PHE A 185 -10.62 11.78 -12.72
N LYS A 186 -11.73 12.16 -13.39
CA LYS A 186 -11.83 13.39 -14.19
C LYS A 186 -11.48 14.68 -13.42
N LYS A 187 -11.74 14.70 -12.11
CA LYS A 187 -11.49 15.88 -11.26
C LYS A 187 -10.20 15.79 -10.45
N SER A 188 -9.41 14.72 -10.64
CA SER A 188 -8.16 14.54 -9.92
C SER A 188 -7.09 15.50 -10.42
N THR A 189 -6.40 16.16 -9.51
CA THR A 189 -5.21 16.97 -9.78
C THR A 189 -3.94 16.14 -9.79
N LEU A 190 -4.02 14.88 -9.38
CA LEU A 190 -2.88 13.96 -9.27
C LEU A 190 -2.08 13.82 -10.58
N PRO A 191 -2.67 13.76 -11.78
CA PRO A 191 -1.92 13.72 -13.03
C PRO A 191 -0.93 14.86 -13.22
N ASP A 192 -1.30 16.07 -12.80
CA ASP A 192 -0.43 17.26 -12.92
C ASP A 192 0.70 17.20 -11.87
N VAL A 193 0.38 16.81 -10.64
CA VAL A 193 1.38 16.60 -9.56
C VAL A 193 2.42 15.56 -9.99
N LEU A 194 1.99 14.42 -10.52
CA LEU A 194 2.89 13.35 -10.97
C LEU A 194 3.84 13.84 -12.07
N ARG A 195 3.29 14.51 -13.09
CA ARG A 195 4.10 15.06 -14.20
C ARG A 195 5.13 16.08 -13.74
N GLU A 196 4.76 16.92 -12.74
CA GLU A 196 5.60 18.00 -12.27
C GLU A 196 6.77 17.52 -11.38
N VAL A 197 6.50 16.61 -10.44
CA VAL A 197 7.45 16.37 -9.33
C VAL A 197 7.80 14.92 -9.04
N VAL A 198 7.06 13.93 -9.58
CA VAL A 198 7.25 12.53 -9.21
C VAL A 198 7.91 11.74 -10.33
N PRO A 199 9.16 11.27 -10.20
CA PRO A 199 9.75 10.36 -11.17
C PRO A 199 9.03 9.01 -11.20
N LEU A 200 8.83 8.43 -12.40
CA LEU A 200 8.17 7.12 -12.54
C LEU A 200 8.84 6.01 -11.71
N GLN A 201 10.17 6.09 -11.51
CA GLN A 201 10.95 5.17 -10.67
C GLN A 201 10.66 5.29 -9.16
N ARG A 202 9.89 6.28 -8.77
CA ARG A 202 9.44 6.50 -7.38
C ARG A 202 7.95 6.19 -7.21
N ILE A 203 7.38 5.41 -8.15
CA ILE A 203 5.98 4.96 -8.14
C ILE A 203 5.92 3.43 -8.02
N VAL A 204 4.93 2.95 -7.28
CA VAL A 204 4.39 1.59 -7.37
C VAL A 204 2.92 1.65 -7.76
N LEU A 205 2.42 0.58 -8.38
CA LEU A 205 1.01 0.44 -8.76
C LEU A 205 0.25 -0.28 -7.66
N GLU A 206 -0.97 0.16 -7.44
CA GLU A 206 -1.88 -0.47 -6.49
C GLU A 206 -3.33 -0.30 -6.90
N THR A 207 -4.22 -1.06 -6.27
CA THR A 207 -5.66 -0.89 -6.49
C THR A 207 -6.37 -0.29 -5.28
N ASP A 208 -5.93 -0.61 -4.08
CA ASP A 208 -6.67 -0.39 -2.84
C ASP A 208 -8.06 -1.07 -2.89
N ALA A 209 -8.11 -2.23 -3.57
CA ALA A 209 -9.35 -3.00 -3.75
C ALA A 209 -9.89 -3.50 -2.40
N PRO A 210 -11.19 -3.34 -2.11
CA PRO A 210 -12.33 -3.10 -3.01
C PRO A 210 -12.62 -1.64 -3.35
N TYR A 211 -11.83 -0.70 -2.83
CA TYR A 211 -12.07 0.73 -2.91
C TYR A 211 -11.51 1.35 -4.20
N MET A 212 -11.84 2.61 -4.46
CA MET A 212 -11.21 3.49 -5.46
C MET A 212 -11.10 2.92 -6.88
N ALA A 213 -12.08 2.12 -7.35
CA ALA A 213 -12.08 1.56 -8.70
C ALA A 213 -11.79 2.64 -9.77
N PRO A 214 -10.83 2.38 -10.70
CA PRO A 214 -10.48 3.32 -11.76
C PRO A 214 -11.60 3.48 -12.80
N VAL A 215 -11.53 4.53 -13.62
CA VAL A 215 -12.36 4.64 -14.83
C VAL A 215 -11.91 3.52 -15.79
N PRO A 216 -12.84 2.76 -16.42
CA PRO A 216 -14.29 2.98 -16.51
C PRO A 216 -15.13 2.32 -15.39
N HIS A 217 -14.52 1.71 -14.38
CA HIS A 217 -15.19 0.89 -13.37
C HIS A 217 -15.66 1.66 -12.12
N ARG A 218 -15.70 2.98 -12.18
CA ARG A 218 -16.17 3.84 -11.08
C ARG A 218 -17.52 3.37 -10.51
N GLY A 219 -17.59 3.25 -9.15
CA GLY A 219 -18.80 2.82 -8.46
C GLY A 219 -19.04 1.30 -8.46
N GLN A 220 -18.13 0.52 -9.04
CA GLN A 220 -18.07 -0.93 -8.91
C GLN A 220 -17.04 -1.34 -7.85
N ARG A 221 -17.11 -2.59 -7.37
CA ARG A 221 -16.05 -3.19 -6.56
C ARG A 221 -14.76 -3.22 -7.37
N ASN A 222 -13.67 -2.68 -6.81
CA ASN A 222 -12.36 -2.70 -7.44
C ASN A 222 -11.75 -4.11 -7.39
N GLU A 223 -10.77 -4.40 -8.23
CA GLU A 223 -9.99 -5.65 -8.21
C GLU A 223 -8.61 -5.44 -8.85
N SER A 224 -7.63 -6.26 -8.47
CA SER A 224 -6.24 -6.17 -8.95
C SER A 224 -6.10 -6.22 -10.47
N ALA A 225 -7.04 -6.83 -11.20
CA ALA A 225 -7.07 -6.80 -12.67
C ALA A 225 -7.19 -5.39 -13.25
N TYR A 226 -7.69 -4.43 -12.46
CA TYR A 226 -7.88 -3.05 -12.93
C TYR A 226 -6.63 -2.18 -12.88
N VAL A 227 -5.50 -2.68 -12.37
CA VAL A 227 -4.18 -2.02 -12.48
C VAL A 227 -3.85 -1.63 -13.92
N VAL A 228 -4.33 -2.37 -14.91
CA VAL A 228 -4.11 -2.06 -16.33
C VAL A 228 -4.62 -0.66 -16.75
N TYR A 229 -5.72 -0.20 -16.15
CA TYR A 229 -6.27 1.14 -16.41
C TYR A 229 -5.45 2.25 -15.73
N ILE A 230 -4.90 1.95 -14.55
CA ILE A 230 -4.01 2.86 -13.83
C ILE A 230 -2.72 3.03 -14.63
N ALA A 231 -2.11 1.92 -15.07
CA ALA A 231 -0.90 1.94 -15.88
C ALA A 231 -1.10 2.65 -17.23
N ALA A 232 -2.24 2.43 -17.91
CA ALA A 232 -2.57 3.15 -19.13
C ALA A 232 -2.62 4.67 -18.89
N ARG A 233 -3.23 5.10 -17.79
CA ARG A 233 -3.27 6.52 -17.44
C ARG A 233 -1.89 7.10 -17.10
N LEU A 234 -1.06 6.35 -16.37
CA LEU A 234 0.32 6.75 -16.09
C LEU A 234 1.16 6.83 -17.37
N ALA A 235 0.96 5.91 -18.32
CA ALA A 235 1.63 5.96 -19.61
C ALA A 235 1.34 7.26 -20.39
N GLU A 236 0.09 7.75 -20.35
CA GLU A 236 -0.27 9.06 -20.91
C GLU A 236 0.43 10.22 -20.17
N ILE A 237 0.48 10.18 -18.83
CA ILE A 237 1.08 11.24 -17.99
C ILE A 237 2.59 11.36 -18.25
N TYR A 238 3.29 10.21 -18.37
CA TYR A 238 4.75 10.14 -18.54
C TYR A 238 5.19 10.03 -20.01
N GLU A 239 4.25 10.15 -20.96
CA GLU A 239 4.53 10.05 -22.40
C GLU A 239 5.30 8.77 -22.77
N THR A 240 4.87 7.64 -22.23
CA THR A 240 5.48 6.32 -22.39
C THR A 240 4.45 5.24 -22.71
N THR A 241 4.80 3.96 -22.62
CA THR A 241 3.88 2.84 -22.83
C THR A 241 3.45 2.19 -21.51
N PRO A 242 2.28 1.52 -21.46
CA PRO A 242 1.87 0.75 -20.28
C PRO A 242 2.88 -0.33 -19.89
N GLU A 243 3.56 -0.96 -20.86
CA GLU A 243 4.60 -1.95 -20.61
C GLU A 243 5.80 -1.35 -19.88
N GLU A 244 6.21 -0.13 -20.26
CA GLU A 244 7.29 0.58 -19.57
C GLU A 244 6.89 0.98 -18.15
N VAL A 245 5.61 1.38 -17.94
CA VAL A 245 5.07 1.62 -16.60
C VAL A 245 5.14 0.35 -15.77
N PHE A 246 4.64 -0.79 -16.26
CA PHE A 246 4.71 -2.07 -15.56
C PHE A 246 6.15 -2.44 -15.20
N ARG A 247 7.05 -2.36 -16.17
CA ARG A 247 8.46 -2.70 -15.96
C ARG A 247 9.10 -1.83 -14.86
N THR A 248 8.94 -0.53 -14.94
CA THR A 248 9.57 0.43 -14.03
C THR A 248 9.00 0.30 -12.61
N THR A 249 7.68 0.24 -12.47
CA THR A 249 7.02 0.15 -11.15
C THR A 249 7.23 -1.21 -10.49
N SER A 250 7.30 -2.31 -11.26
CA SER A 250 7.62 -3.64 -10.73
C SER A 250 9.06 -3.74 -10.26
N VAL A 251 10.02 -3.08 -10.92
CA VAL A 251 11.40 -2.96 -10.42
C VAL A 251 11.42 -2.21 -9.08
N THR A 252 10.65 -1.14 -8.96
CA THR A 252 10.52 -0.39 -7.70
C THR A 252 9.90 -1.26 -6.60
N ALA A 253 8.80 -1.96 -6.88
CA ALA A 253 8.16 -2.88 -5.93
C ALA A 253 9.12 -3.99 -5.47
N ARG A 254 9.86 -4.62 -6.40
CA ARG A 254 10.86 -5.67 -6.08
C ARG A 254 11.98 -5.14 -5.19
N ARG A 255 12.45 -3.93 -5.44
CA ARG A 255 13.49 -3.28 -4.61
C ARG A 255 13.00 -3.00 -3.19
N LEU A 256 11.74 -2.58 -3.04
CA LEU A 256 11.17 -2.21 -1.74
C LEU A 256 10.73 -3.45 -0.91
N PHE A 257 10.24 -4.50 -1.55
CA PHE A 257 9.69 -5.68 -0.91
C PHE A 257 10.43 -6.97 -1.31
N PRO A 258 11.75 -7.08 -1.11
CA PRO A 258 12.55 -8.19 -1.61
C PRO A 258 12.03 -9.58 -1.14
N ARG A 259 11.50 -9.68 0.08
CA ARG A 259 10.94 -10.92 0.62
C ARG A 259 9.81 -11.53 -0.22
N ALA A 260 9.10 -10.74 -1.03
CA ALA A 260 8.07 -11.27 -1.92
C ALA A 260 8.67 -12.07 -3.09
N TRP A 261 9.99 -12.07 -3.30
CA TRP A 261 10.70 -12.82 -4.36
C TRP A 261 11.70 -13.85 -3.82
N GLU A 262 11.79 -14.02 -2.50
CA GLU A 262 12.54 -15.10 -1.84
C GLU A 262 11.69 -16.38 -1.77
#